data_3f05bc8710cd3398d5d5aed9e8ef6041
#
_entry.id   3f05bc8710cd3398d5d5aed9e8ef6041
#
_cell.length_a   1.000
_cell.length_b   1.000
_cell.length_c   1.000
_cell.angle_alpha   90.00
_cell.angle_beta   90.00
_cell.angle_gamma   90.00
#
_symmetry.space_group_name_H-M   'P 1'
#
loop_
_entity.id
_entity.type
_entity.pdbx_description
1 polymer ?
#
loop_
_entity_poly.entity_id
_entity_poly.type
_entity_poly.pdbx_seq_one_letter_code
_entity_poly.pdbx_strand_id
1 'polypeptide(L)'
;MLTGPDRSALQLLAMAAVVAVAGAYTPSQSGRDSGPGAVGNRAAAWSVQETTTIPEVDPPSPTRSTYVAEASRLGLAGCPVFPDNNVFHSDITDLPVRESSDDTISAAGAELTLRAPTSFVWEGSRPGLPVNLVDSRTTPGVDVVGGTYSYLSDLEDHPIPDSPRIEGYPGMAWDRHMLVLDTATCVTSEFFFVTPPNPWFDRWTASGAVKMDLRGNAIRARGSANAAGMSLLAGMLRYDEVASGQVNHMIGISLPDISELGPVWPASRTDGRSADPHTPRMGTILRLKPTVDLSGLGQHSRVIAEAMQTHGLVVGDTGPDWINLAVENHSGWDDLDLSGMSGISLADFEVVDPEAMKVSDHSYEIR
;
A
#
# COMPACT_ATOMS: atom_id res chain seq x y z
N MET A 1 -8.76 22.00 48.84
CA MET A 1 -8.41 22.19 47.43
C MET A 1 -7.56 20.99 47.04
N LEU A 2 -8.19 19.96 46.47
CA LEU A 2 -7.51 18.77 45.98
C LEU A 2 -7.17 18.99 44.49
N THR A 3 -5.89 19.09 44.17
CA THR A 3 -5.38 19.17 42.81
C THR A 3 -5.61 17.82 42.14
N GLY A 4 -6.34 17.80 41.02
CA GLY A 4 -6.57 16.61 40.21
C GLY A 4 -5.29 16.10 39.56
N PRO A 5 -5.27 14.84 39.08
CA PRO A 5 -4.09 14.21 38.53
C PRO A 5 -3.65 14.89 37.24
N ASP A 6 -2.36 14.98 37.09
CA ASP A 6 -1.66 15.60 35.96
C ASP A 6 -2.05 14.91 34.66
N ARG A 7 -2.66 15.67 33.75
CA ARG A 7 -3.09 15.19 32.42
C ARG A 7 -1.93 14.68 31.54
N SER A 8 -0.72 15.13 31.82
CA SER A 8 0.49 14.72 31.10
C SER A 8 0.88 13.26 31.34
N ALA A 9 0.63 12.74 32.53
CA ALA A 9 0.94 11.35 32.87
C ALA A 9 -0.02 10.34 32.21
N LEU A 10 -1.28 10.72 31.99
CA LEU A 10 -2.27 9.91 31.29
C LEU A 10 -2.02 9.86 29.78
N GLN A 11 -1.47 10.93 29.19
CA GLN A 11 -1.08 10.94 27.77
C GLN A 11 0.11 10.02 27.49
N LEU A 12 1.07 9.95 28.40
CA LEU A 12 2.21 9.04 28.28
C LEU A 12 1.82 7.56 28.42
N LEU A 13 0.82 7.23 29.23
CA LEU A 13 0.30 5.87 29.38
C LEU A 13 -0.50 5.40 28.15
N ALA A 14 -1.24 6.28 27.50
CA ALA A 14 -1.95 5.98 26.26
C ALA A 14 -0.98 5.76 25.08
N MET A 15 0.11 6.53 25.01
CA MET A 15 1.18 6.34 24.01
C MET A 15 1.98 5.05 24.24
N ALA A 16 2.22 4.66 25.51
CA ALA A 16 2.92 3.42 25.82
C ALA A 16 2.13 2.16 25.45
N ALA A 17 0.80 2.21 25.46
CA ALA A 17 -0.06 1.10 25.04
C ALA A 17 -0.05 0.89 23.53
N VAL A 18 0.11 1.95 22.73
CA VAL A 18 0.21 1.87 21.25
C VAL A 18 1.57 1.31 20.80
N VAL A 19 2.65 1.62 21.53
CA VAL A 19 4.01 1.14 21.21
C VAL A 19 4.20 -0.35 21.58
N ALA A 20 3.46 -0.87 22.57
CA ALA A 20 3.62 -2.25 23.02
C ALA A 20 3.02 -3.30 22.06
N VAL A 21 2.14 -2.92 21.12
CA VAL A 21 1.51 -3.84 20.16
C VAL A 21 2.33 -3.99 18.88
N ALA A 22 3.15 -3.00 18.51
CA ALA A 22 4.00 -3.06 17.32
C ALA A 22 5.29 -3.90 17.49
N GLY A 23 5.57 -4.42 18.69
CA GLY A 23 6.83 -5.10 19.02
C GLY A 23 6.79 -6.63 19.12
N ALA A 24 5.68 -7.29 18.83
CA ALA A 24 5.50 -8.73 19.09
C ALA A 24 5.24 -9.56 17.82
N TYR A 25 6.02 -9.36 16.75
CA TYR A 25 6.12 -10.35 15.68
C TYR A 25 7.44 -11.09 15.82
N THR A 26 7.44 -12.22 16.54
CA THR A 26 8.55 -13.18 16.51
C THR A 26 8.21 -14.32 15.57
N PRO A 27 9.05 -14.66 14.60
CA PRO A 27 8.84 -15.83 13.76
C PRO A 27 9.02 -17.12 14.58
N SER A 28 8.05 -18.02 14.54
CA SER A 28 8.14 -19.33 15.15
C SER A 28 9.11 -20.22 14.37
N GLN A 29 10.20 -20.63 15.02
CA GLN A 29 11.07 -21.68 14.52
C GLN A 29 10.36 -23.04 14.58
N SER A 30 10.35 -23.74 13.45
CA SER A 30 9.91 -25.12 13.33
C SER A 30 10.93 -26.06 13.98
N GLY A 31 10.60 -26.65 15.13
CA GLY A 31 11.29 -27.80 15.71
C GLY A 31 10.57 -29.09 15.30
N ARG A 32 11.26 -29.97 14.59
CA ARG A 32 10.83 -31.36 14.39
C ARG A 32 10.97 -32.11 15.73
N ASP A 33 9.94 -32.83 16.09
CA ASP A 33 10.16 -34.18 16.69
C ASP A 33 8.94 -35.10 16.58
N SER A 34 9.28 -36.37 16.48
CA SER A 34 8.53 -37.51 16.02
C SER A 34 7.82 -38.31 17.11
N GLY A 35 6.62 -38.86 16.77
CA GLY A 35 6.17 -40.21 17.13
C GLY A 35 5.13 -40.33 18.25
N PRO A 36 4.43 -41.48 18.37
CA PRO A 36 2.98 -41.52 18.22
C PRO A 36 2.23 -41.95 19.50
N GLY A 37 0.92 -41.60 19.58
CA GLY A 37 0.03 -42.04 20.65
C GLY A 37 -1.43 -41.78 20.34
N ALA A 38 -2.12 -42.79 19.90
CA ALA A 38 -3.57 -42.81 19.71
C ALA A 38 -4.30 -42.85 21.06
N VAL A 39 -5.41 -42.12 21.21
CA VAL A 39 -6.62 -42.56 21.92
C VAL A 39 -7.79 -41.57 21.69
N GLY A 40 -8.91 -42.09 21.19
CA GLY A 40 -10.24 -41.78 21.77
C GLY A 40 -11.09 -40.65 21.14
N ASN A 41 -11.93 -41.07 20.20
CA ASN A 41 -13.15 -40.37 19.75
C ASN A 41 -14.06 -39.90 20.90
N ARG A 42 -14.50 -38.63 20.83
CA ARG A 42 -15.88 -38.24 21.16
C ARG A 42 -16.27 -37.04 20.30
N ALA A 43 -17.12 -37.30 19.33
CA ALA A 43 -17.81 -36.27 18.56
C ALA A 43 -18.86 -35.59 19.46
N ALA A 44 -18.73 -34.30 19.67
CA ALA A 44 -19.82 -33.46 20.14
C ALA A 44 -20.39 -32.71 18.93
N ALA A 45 -21.63 -33.05 18.60
CA ALA A 45 -22.39 -32.38 17.56
C ALA A 45 -22.74 -30.96 18.05
N TRP A 46 -22.22 -29.95 17.35
CA TRP A 46 -22.67 -28.56 17.51
C TRP A 46 -23.76 -28.31 16.47
N SER A 47 -24.96 -28.01 16.96
CA SER A 47 -26.08 -27.57 16.16
C SER A 47 -25.74 -26.21 15.53
N VAL A 48 -25.83 -26.14 14.19
CA VAL A 48 -25.76 -24.91 13.43
C VAL A 48 -26.99 -24.07 13.80
N GLN A 49 -26.78 -22.94 14.50
CA GLN A 49 -27.78 -21.89 14.61
C GLN A 49 -27.75 -21.09 13.32
N GLU A 50 -28.90 -20.96 12.69
CA GLU A 50 -29.13 -20.13 11.51
C GLU A 50 -28.70 -18.71 11.83
N THR A 51 -27.67 -18.24 11.13
CA THR A 51 -27.22 -16.85 11.16
C THR A 51 -28.22 -16.03 10.35
N THR A 52 -28.94 -15.18 11.04
CA THR A 52 -29.78 -14.15 10.42
C THR A 52 -28.87 -13.25 9.59
N THR A 53 -29.02 -13.32 8.27
CA THR A 53 -28.35 -12.42 7.33
C THR A 53 -28.89 -11.01 7.54
N ILE A 54 -28.02 -10.10 8.03
CA ILE A 54 -28.29 -8.65 7.98
C ILE A 54 -28.23 -8.28 6.49
N PRO A 55 -29.24 -7.64 5.90
CA PRO A 55 -29.17 -7.21 4.51
C PRO A 55 -28.04 -6.17 4.39
N GLU A 56 -27.08 -6.49 3.52
CA GLU A 56 -26.05 -5.56 3.07
C GLU A 56 -26.76 -4.46 2.28
N VAL A 57 -26.80 -3.27 2.85
CA VAL A 57 -27.30 -2.09 2.14
C VAL A 57 -26.13 -1.58 1.31
N ASP A 58 -26.08 -1.96 0.04
CA ASP A 58 -25.20 -1.35 -0.93
C ASP A 58 -25.41 0.17 -0.93
N PRO A 59 -24.33 0.98 -0.82
CA PRO A 59 -24.45 2.39 -1.08
C PRO A 59 -24.95 2.59 -2.52
N PRO A 60 -25.82 3.57 -2.78
CA PRO A 60 -26.38 3.79 -4.11
C PRO A 60 -25.24 3.95 -5.11
N SER A 61 -25.18 3.05 -6.09
CA SER A 61 -24.27 3.15 -7.22
C SER A 61 -24.43 4.53 -7.86
N PRO A 62 -23.34 5.28 -8.05
CA PRO A 62 -23.44 6.54 -8.78
C PRO A 62 -23.97 6.23 -10.17
N THR A 63 -25.07 6.89 -10.55
CA THR A 63 -25.64 6.82 -11.87
C THR A 63 -24.54 6.99 -12.91
N ARG A 64 -24.40 6.00 -13.77
CA ARG A 64 -23.47 5.94 -14.89
C ARG A 64 -23.63 7.21 -15.74
N SER A 65 -22.94 8.26 -15.36
CA SER A 65 -22.86 9.50 -16.09
C SER A 65 -21.88 9.29 -17.24
N THR A 66 -22.27 9.81 -18.39
CA THR A 66 -21.54 9.83 -19.66
C THR A 66 -20.21 10.58 -19.64
N TYR A 67 -19.40 10.39 -18.59
CA TYR A 67 -18.03 10.90 -18.42
C TYR A 67 -16.94 9.95 -18.94
N VAL A 68 -17.29 9.00 -19.80
CA VAL A 68 -16.39 7.89 -20.21
C VAL A 68 -15.50 8.23 -21.39
N ALA A 69 -15.53 9.43 -21.97
CA ALA A 69 -14.82 9.66 -23.26
C ALA A 69 -13.67 10.67 -23.24
N GLU A 70 -13.41 11.42 -22.16
CA GLU A 70 -12.34 12.44 -22.19
C GLU A 70 -11.51 12.56 -20.89
N ALA A 71 -11.88 11.93 -19.84
CA ALA A 71 -11.22 12.03 -18.54
C ALA A 71 -10.42 10.80 -18.27
N SER A 72 -9.40 10.53 -18.99
CA SER A 72 -8.52 9.63 -18.34
C SER A 72 -7.30 9.24 -19.05
N ARG A 73 -6.36 9.98 -18.93
CA ARG A 73 -5.04 9.41 -18.87
C ARG A 73 -4.53 9.50 -17.48
N LEU A 74 -4.90 9.04 -16.42
CA LEU A 74 -4.16 9.16 -15.15
C LEU A 74 -4.80 10.10 -14.13
N GLY A 75 -6.10 9.98 -13.90
CA GLY A 75 -6.74 10.82 -12.91
C GLY A 75 -7.69 10.06 -11.99
N LEU A 76 -7.91 10.54 -10.80
CA LEU A 76 -8.89 10.05 -9.85
C LEU A 76 -9.81 11.20 -9.43
N ALA A 77 -11.12 11.04 -9.63
CA ALA A 77 -12.13 12.03 -9.25
C ALA A 77 -11.85 13.45 -9.78
N GLY A 78 -11.29 13.57 -10.99
CA GLY A 78 -10.96 14.84 -11.64
C GLY A 78 -9.60 15.43 -11.24
N CYS A 79 -8.85 14.79 -10.38
CA CYS A 79 -7.47 15.15 -10.06
C CYS A 79 -6.47 14.31 -10.84
N PRO A 80 -5.35 14.87 -11.29
CA PRO A 80 -4.24 14.06 -11.77
C PRO A 80 -3.66 13.24 -10.62
N VAL A 81 -3.11 12.09 -10.93
CA VAL A 81 -2.24 11.37 -10.00
C VAL A 81 -0.82 11.59 -10.46
N PHE A 82 -0.29 12.75 -10.17
CA PHE A 82 0.94 13.35 -10.68
C PHE A 82 0.89 13.83 -12.15
N PRO A 83 1.84 14.67 -12.58
CA PRO A 83 1.97 15.10 -13.97
C PRO A 83 2.39 13.98 -14.92
N ASP A 84 2.09 14.11 -16.20
CA ASP A 84 2.44 13.12 -17.24
C ASP A 84 3.94 12.81 -17.33
N ASN A 85 4.80 13.79 -16.97
CA ASN A 85 6.25 13.63 -16.92
C ASN A 85 6.77 13.16 -15.55
N ASN A 86 5.93 12.51 -14.77
CA ASN A 86 6.32 11.87 -13.52
C ASN A 86 6.83 10.44 -13.78
N VAL A 87 7.82 9.99 -13.02
CA VAL A 87 8.39 8.63 -13.15
C VAL A 87 7.34 7.53 -13.01
N PHE A 88 6.29 7.74 -12.23
CA PHE A 88 5.21 6.77 -12.11
C PHE A 88 4.49 6.49 -13.43
N HIS A 89 4.52 7.43 -14.37
CA HIS A 89 3.88 7.30 -15.69
C HIS A 89 4.85 6.92 -16.81
N SER A 90 6.13 6.71 -16.48
CA SER A 90 7.13 6.40 -17.50
C SER A 90 6.88 5.04 -18.15
N ASP A 91 7.08 5.01 -19.48
CA ASP A 91 7.33 3.77 -20.19
C ASP A 91 8.79 3.38 -19.95
N ILE A 92 9.01 2.21 -19.38
CA ILE A 92 10.34 1.71 -19.02
C ILE A 92 10.81 0.55 -19.92
N THR A 93 10.08 0.27 -21.01
CA THR A 93 10.35 -0.87 -21.90
C THR A 93 11.77 -0.85 -22.47
N ASP A 94 12.31 0.33 -22.76
CA ASP A 94 13.62 0.52 -23.35
C ASP A 94 14.73 0.84 -22.33
N LEU A 95 14.43 0.87 -21.03
CA LEU A 95 15.46 1.13 -20.04
C LEU A 95 16.47 -0.01 -19.98
N PRO A 96 17.77 0.31 -19.81
CA PRO A 96 18.80 -0.71 -19.70
C PRO A 96 18.61 -1.53 -18.41
N VAL A 97 18.87 -2.82 -18.51
CA VAL A 97 18.94 -3.72 -17.37
C VAL A 97 20.23 -3.44 -16.60
N ARG A 98 20.17 -3.33 -15.28
CA ARG A 98 21.35 -3.14 -14.43
C ARG A 98 22.25 -4.37 -14.48
N GLU A 99 23.58 -4.18 -14.47
CA GLU A 99 24.54 -5.28 -14.39
C GLU A 99 24.33 -6.16 -13.16
N SER A 100 23.90 -5.59 -12.04
CA SER A 100 23.59 -6.31 -10.80
C SER A 100 22.19 -6.92 -10.76
N SER A 101 21.43 -6.91 -11.86
CA SER A 101 20.04 -7.36 -11.86
C SER A 101 19.88 -8.77 -11.32
N ASP A 102 20.64 -9.73 -11.84
CA ASP A 102 20.54 -11.15 -11.43
C ASP A 102 20.95 -11.36 -9.98
N ASP A 103 21.98 -10.66 -9.51
CA ASP A 103 22.40 -10.70 -8.10
C ASP A 103 21.31 -10.13 -7.20
N THR A 104 20.67 -9.01 -7.61
CA THR A 104 19.58 -8.38 -6.85
C THR A 104 18.35 -9.28 -6.80
N ILE A 105 17.94 -9.88 -7.90
CA ILE A 105 16.82 -10.84 -7.95
C ILE A 105 17.10 -12.05 -7.06
N SER A 106 18.33 -12.59 -7.13
CA SER A 106 18.74 -13.73 -6.30
C SER A 106 18.73 -13.40 -4.81
N ALA A 107 19.27 -12.23 -4.41
CA ALA A 107 19.31 -11.79 -3.02
C ALA A 107 17.93 -11.47 -2.45
N ALA A 108 17.00 -11.03 -3.30
CA ALA A 108 15.61 -10.77 -2.90
C ALA A 108 14.79 -12.06 -2.72
N GLY A 109 15.24 -13.18 -3.27
CA GLY A 109 14.49 -14.44 -3.32
C GLY A 109 13.77 -14.61 -4.67
N ALA A 110 14.49 -15.15 -5.65
CA ALA A 110 14.00 -15.32 -7.02
C ALA A 110 12.68 -16.11 -7.13
N GLU A 111 12.39 -16.95 -6.15
CA GLU A 111 11.18 -17.78 -6.03
C GLU A 111 9.96 -17.05 -5.46
N LEU A 112 10.12 -15.84 -4.93
CA LEU A 112 8.98 -15.05 -4.45
C LEU A 112 7.98 -14.82 -5.57
N THR A 113 6.70 -15.09 -5.30
CA THR A 113 5.63 -14.97 -6.30
C THR A 113 4.76 -13.74 -6.07
N LEU A 114 4.15 -13.25 -7.13
CA LEU A 114 3.21 -12.13 -7.08
C LEU A 114 1.94 -12.51 -6.30
N ARG A 115 1.48 -11.59 -5.47
CA ARG A 115 0.16 -11.64 -4.85
C ARG A 115 -0.49 -10.28 -4.82
N ALA A 116 -1.73 -10.23 -5.30
CA ALA A 116 -2.63 -9.11 -5.04
C ALA A 116 -3.44 -9.49 -3.79
N PRO A 117 -3.31 -8.79 -2.66
CA PRO A 117 -3.99 -9.15 -1.43
C PRO A 117 -5.46 -8.70 -1.47
N THR A 118 -6.29 -9.38 -2.26
CA THR A 118 -7.71 -9.05 -2.44
C THR A 118 -8.63 -10.18 -2.00
N SER A 119 -8.13 -11.42 -1.94
CA SER A 119 -8.93 -12.65 -1.92
C SER A 119 -9.20 -13.25 -0.55
N PHE A 120 -8.79 -12.62 0.53
CA PHE A 120 -9.02 -13.16 1.87
C PHE A 120 -9.67 -12.11 2.78
N VAL A 121 -10.32 -12.59 3.83
CA VAL A 121 -10.83 -11.75 4.90
C VAL A 121 -9.99 -12.02 6.13
N TRP A 122 -9.39 -10.97 6.68
CA TRP A 122 -8.62 -11.02 7.90
C TRP A 122 -9.28 -10.13 8.95
N GLU A 123 -9.61 -10.70 10.11
CA GLU A 123 -10.33 -10.00 11.19
C GLU A 123 -11.61 -9.25 10.72
N GLY A 124 -12.34 -9.85 9.78
CA GLY A 124 -13.59 -9.29 9.27
C GLY A 124 -13.44 -8.20 8.21
N SER A 125 -12.22 -7.89 7.77
CA SER A 125 -11.94 -6.91 6.72
C SER A 125 -11.26 -7.53 5.51
N ARG A 126 -11.55 -7.00 4.31
CA ARG A 126 -10.79 -7.28 3.11
C ARG A 126 -9.51 -6.46 3.10
N PRO A 127 -8.40 -7.01 2.58
CA PRO A 127 -7.17 -6.25 2.40
C PRO A 127 -7.34 -5.17 1.31
N GLY A 128 -6.29 -4.36 1.19
CA GLY A 128 -6.21 -3.27 0.22
C GLY A 128 -6.39 -1.89 0.84
N LEU A 129 -5.85 -0.90 0.14
CA LEU A 129 -5.80 0.48 0.59
C LEU A 129 -7.13 1.19 0.29
N PRO A 130 -7.84 1.71 1.29
CA PRO A 130 -9.08 2.42 1.06
C PRO A 130 -8.81 3.87 0.65
N VAL A 131 -9.49 4.34 -0.41
CA VAL A 131 -9.47 5.74 -0.81
C VAL A 131 -10.77 6.41 -0.38
N ASN A 132 -10.66 7.55 0.28
CA ASN A 132 -11.74 8.43 0.67
C ASN A 132 -11.67 9.70 -0.18
N LEU A 133 -12.77 10.09 -0.80
CA LEU A 133 -12.87 11.33 -1.56
C LEU A 133 -13.55 12.40 -0.72
N VAL A 134 -12.97 13.59 -0.68
CA VAL A 134 -13.52 14.73 0.03
C VAL A 134 -13.43 16.00 -0.82
N ASP A 135 -14.16 17.01 -0.41
CA ASP A 135 -14.03 18.39 -0.88
C ASP A 135 -13.74 19.27 0.34
N SER A 136 -12.53 19.79 0.45
CA SER A 136 -12.10 20.61 1.59
C SER A 136 -12.89 21.92 1.74
N ARG A 137 -13.63 22.35 0.70
CA ARG A 137 -14.55 23.48 0.82
C ARG A 137 -15.75 23.18 1.70
N THR A 138 -16.07 21.90 1.90
CA THR A 138 -17.21 21.42 2.71
C THR A 138 -16.80 20.48 3.83
N THR A 139 -15.60 19.93 3.78
CA THR A 139 -15.05 19.04 4.83
C THR A 139 -13.95 19.79 5.57
N PRO A 140 -14.21 20.29 6.78
CA PRO A 140 -13.18 21.00 7.56
C PRO A 140 -11.98 20.10 7.86
N GLY A 141 -10.79 20.70 7.82
CA GLY A 141 -9.59 20.02 8.25
C GLY A 141 -9.57 19.78 9.76
N VAL A 142 -8.98 18.68 10.15
CA VAL A 142 -8.75 18.32 11.57
C VAL A 142 -7.27 18.04 11.80
N ASP A 143 -6.81 18.36 13.01
CA ASP A 143 -5.46 18.05 13.46
C ASP A 143 -5.38 16.62 13.95
N VAL A 144 -4.28 15.96 13.64
CA VAL A 144 -3.98 14.58 14.03
C VAL A 144 -2.87 14.57 15.08
N VAL A 145 -3.04 13.79 16.15
CA VAL A 145 -1.98 13.58 17.15
C VAL A 145 -0.99 12.56 16.58
N GLY A 146 0.24 12.99 16.43
CA GLY A 146 1.32 12.16 15.89
C GLY A 146 1.83 11.11 16.88
N GLY A 147 2.09 9.90 16.37
CA GLY A 147 2.73 8.80 17.06
C GLY A 147 4.22 8.67 16.70
N THR A 148 4.65 7.46 16.34
CA THR A 148 6.05 7.07 16.15
C THR A 148 6.82 7.96 15.17
N TYR A 149 6.18 8.36 14.07
CA TYR A 149 6.82 9.16 13.01
C TYR A 149 6.34 10.62 12.99
N SER A 150 5.87 11.14 14.15
CA SER A 150 5.34 12.51 14.26
C SER A 150 6.32 13.58 13.77
N TYR A 151 7.62 13.40 14.03
CA TYR A 151 8.67 14.33 13.59
C TYR A 151 8.87 14.39 12.07
N LEU A 152 8.27 13.47 11.33
CA LEU A 152 8.27 13.38 9.87
C LEU A 152 6.92 13.74 9.25
N SER A 153 5.89 13.91 10.07
CA SER A 153 4.49 14.00 9.63
C SER A 153 4.02 15.44 9.47
N ASP A 154 3.07 15.64 8.57
CA ASP A 154 2.15 16.78 8.58
C ASP A 154 1.02 16.41 9.55
N LEU A 155 0.79 17.19 10.57
CA LEU A 155 -0.18 16.84 11.63
C LEU A 155 -1.41 17.75 11.64
N GLU A 156 -1.43 18.78 10.84
CA GLU A 156 -2.46 19.83 10.87
C GLU A 156 -3.37 19.77 9.64
N ASP A 157 -4.62 20.12 9.83
CA ASP A 157 -5.58 20.47 8.79
C ASP A 157 -5.81 19.37 7.73
N HIS A 158 -6.08 18.13 8.15
CA HIS A 158 -6.44 17.04 7.27
C HIS A 158 -7.95 16.98 7.05
N PRO A 159 -8.48 17.06 5.82
CA PRO A 159 -9.91 16.97 5.54
C PRO A 159 -10.40 15.52 5.63
N ILE A 160 -10.61 15.01 6.84
CA ILE A 160 -11.07 13.65 7.07
C ILE A 160 -12.61 13.61 7.06
N PRO A 161 -13.27 12.73 6.26
CA PRO A 161 -14.72 12.64 6.26
C PRO A 161 -15.26 12.04 7.57
N ASP A 162 -16.54 12.24 7.86
CA ASP A 162 -17.18 11.78 9.12
C ASP A 162 -17.12 10.26 9.32
N SER A 163 -17.14 9.50 8.22
CA SER A 163 -17.12 8.02 8.24
C SER A 163 -16.10 7.49 7.26
N PRO A 164 -14.80 7.67 7.52
CA PRO A 164 -13.77 7.26 6.59
C PRO A 164 -13.61 5.74 6.57
N ARG A 165 -13.25 5.23 5.41
CA ARG A 165 -12.76 3.87 5.26
C ARG A 165 -11.30 3.84 5.71
N ILE A 166 -10.98 2.92 6.59
CA ILE A 166 -9.63 2.68 7.12
C ILE A 166 -9.31 1.20 6.91
N GLU A 167 -8.12 0.90 6.41
CA GLU A 167 -7.66 -0.46 6.20
C GLU A 167 -7.81 -1.31 7.46
N GLY A 168 -8.51 -2.44 7.34
CA GLY A 168 -8.71 -3.40 8.42
C GLY A 168 -9.51 -2.94 9.62
N TYR A 169 -9.97 -1.68 9.66
CA TYR A 169 -10.74 -1.18 10.81
C TYR A 169 -12.10 -1.90 10.93
N PRO A 170 -12.55 -2.28 12.15
CA PRO A 170 -11.98 -1.97 13.47
C PRO A 170 -10.87 -2.92 13.96
N GLY A 171 -10.44 -3.91 13.16
CA GLY A 171 -9.34 -4.81 13.48
C GLY A 171 -8.03 -4.08 13.77
N MET A 172 -7.14 -4.73 14.52
CA MET A 172 -5.87 -4.15 14.98
C MET A 172 -4.64 -4.75 14.29
N ALA A 173 -4.80 -5.80 13.47
CA ALA A 173 -3.70 -6.54 12.86
C ALA A 173 -3.18 -5.92 11.55
N TRP A 174 -3.83 -4.88 11.05
CA TRP A 174 -3.51 -4.19 9.80
C TRP A 174 -2.66 -2.95 10.05
N ASP A 175 -1.95 -2.49 9.00
CA ASP A 175 -1.20 -1.23 9.01
C ASP A 175 -2.10 0.01 9.10
N ARG A 176 -3.42 -0.21 8.94
CA ARG A 176 -4.47 0.81 9.14
C ARG A 176 -4.21 2.05 8.32
N HIS A 177 -3.83 1.85 7.06
CA HIS A 177 -3.71 2.95 6.13
C HIS A 177 -5.08 3.61 5.88
N MET A 178 -5.04 4.90 5.67
CA MET A 178 -6.18 5.69 5.21
C MET A 178 -5.67 6.70 4.19
N LEU A 179 -6.23 6.65 3.00
CA LEU A 179 -5.94 7.62 1.95
C LEU A 179 -7.15 8.54 1.82
N VAL A 180 -6.91 9.84 1.83
CA VAL A 180 -7.94 10.87 1.63
C VAL A 180 -7.50 11.77 0.50
N LEU A 181 -8.25 11.79 -0.61
CA LEU A 181 -8.03 12.71 -1.73
C LEU A 181 -8.98 13.89 -1.62
N ASP A 182 -8.42 15.07 -1.46
CA ASP A 182 -9.18 16.32 -1.57
C ASP A 182 -9.34 16.71 -3.04
N THR A 183 -10.56 16.59 -3.54
CA THR A 183 -10.91 16.86 -4.94
C THR A 183 -10.90 18.37 -5.28
N ALA A 184 -10.93 19.25 -4.27
CA ALA A 184 -10.85 20.69 -4.50
C ALA A 184 -9.42 21.18 -4.75
N THR A 185 -8.42 20.52 -4.14
CA THR A 185 -7.02 20.91 -4.18
C THR A 185 -6.11 19.91 -4.87
N CYS A 186 -6.59 18.68 -5.14
CA CYS A 186 -5.80 17.55 -5.61
C CYS A 186 -4.59 17.23 -4.70
N VAL A 187 -4.77 17.38 -3.41
CA VAL A 187 -3.81 16.98 -2.39
C VAL A 187 -4.31 15.72 -1.72
N THR A 188 -3.45 14.71 -1.57
CA THR A 188 -3.75 13.55 -0.72
C THR A 188 -3.28 13.79 0.70
N SER A 189 -4.05 13.27 1.66
CA SER A 189 -3.61 12.97 3.01
C SER A 189 -3.47 11.45 3.12
N GLU A 190 -2.26 10.97 3.33
CA GLU A 190 -1.97 9.54 3.45
C GLU A 190 -1.50 9.25 4.87
N PHE A 191 -2.14 8.27 5.52
CA PHE A 191 -1.92 7.95 6.92
C PHE A 191 -1.42 6.52 7.08
N PHE A 192 -0.52 6.34 8.04
CA PHE A 192 -0.07 5.06 8.54
C PHE A 192 -0.49 4.88 9.99
N PHE A 193 -1.08 3.73 10.32
CA PHE A 193 -1.57 3.35 11.63
C PHE A 193 -2.51 4.39 12.25
N VAL A 194 -3.54 4.78 11.48
CA VAL A 194 -4.53 5.77 11.90
C VAL A 194 -5.56 5.19 12.85
N THR A 195 -5.97 5.99 13.85
CA THR A 195 -7.04 5.63 14.77
C THR A 195 -8.02 6.80 14.91
N PRO A 196 -9.32 6.55 14.66
CA PRO A 196 -10.34 7.56 14.84
C PRO A 196 -10.54 7.92 16.31
N PRO A 197 -11.17 9.08 16.58
CA PRO A 197 -11.63 9.43 17.92
C PRO A 197 -12.47 8.30 18.55
N ASN A 198 -12.30 8.09 19.84
CA ASN A 198 -12.99 7.06 20.59
C ASN A 198 -13.32 7.58 22.01
N PRO A 199 -14.13 6.86 22.83
CA PRO A 199 -14.55 7.32 24.15
C PRO A 199 -13.41 7.64 25.14
N TRP A 200 -12.21 7.12 24.87
CA TRP A 200 -11.03 7.30 25.72
C TRP A 200 -10.11 8.42 25.22
N PHE A 201 -10.19 8.74 23.90
CA PHE A 201 -9.39 9.75 23.26
C PHE A 201 -10.18 10.39 22.12
N ASP A 202 -10.55 11.65 22.27
CA ASP A 202 -11.45 12.40 21.41
C ASP A 202 -10.80 13.03 20.16
N ARG A 203 -9.60 12.54 19.77
CA ARG A 203 -8.84 13.08 18.66
C ARG A 203 -8.37 11.95 17.72
N TRP A 204 -8.18 12.30 16.47
CA TRP A 204 -7.47 11.45 15.52
C TRP A 204 -6.03 11.25 15.93
N THR A 205 -5.51 10.02 15.78
CA THR A 205 -4.09 9.71 15.96
C THR A 205 -3.58 8.96 14.75
N ALA A 206 -2.28 9.12 14.43
CA ALA A 206 -1.61 8.32 13.41
C ALA A 206 -0.13 8.17 13.76
N SER A 207 0.47 7.03 13.41
CA SER A 207 1.93 6.87 13.50
C SER A 207 2.65 7.70 12.47
N GLY A 208 2.09 7.85 11.28
CA GLY A 208 2.54 8.75 10.22
C GLY A 208 1.35 9.39 9.51
N ALA A 209 1.50 10.66 9.10
CA ALA A 209 0.52 11.39 8.31
C ALA A 209 1.23 12.35 7.36
N VAL A 210 0.92 12.29 6.05
CA VAL A 210 1.58 13.14 5.07
C VAL A 210 0.58 13.70 4.06
N LYS A 211 0.86 14.91 3.57
CA LYS A 211 0.15 15.52 2.46
C LYS A 211 1.01 15.49 1.21
N MET A 212 0.45 15.11 0.07
CA MET A 212 1.11 15.13 -1.22
C MET A 212 0.28 15.88 -2.25
N ASP A 213 0.88 16.89 -2.88
CA ASP A 213 0.27 17.61 -4.02
C ASP A 213 0.47 16.75 -5.27
N LEU A 214 -0.63 16.22 -5.80
CA LEU A 214 -0.63 15.36 -6.98
C LEU A 214 -0.43 16.12 -8.30
N ARG A 215 -0.32 17.45 -8.27
CA ARG A 215 -0.12 18.28 -9.46
C ARG A 215 1.35 18.61 -9.70
N GLY A 216 2.25 18.15 -8.84
CA GLY A 216 3.67 18.46 -8.89
C GLY A 216 4.56 17.24 -8.83
N ASN A 217 5.82 17.39 -9.19
CA ASN A 217 6.83 16.34 -9.21
C ASN A 217 7.78 16.38 -8.00
N ALA A 218 7.53 17.22 -7.02
CA ALA A 218 8.46 17.38 -5.89
C ALA A 218 8.48 16.14 -5.01
N ILE A 219 9.67 15.57 -4.81
CA ILE A 219 9.88 14.51 -3.80
C ILE A 219 9.86 15.18 -2.42
N ARG A 220 9.05 14.66 -1.52
CA ARG A 220 8.99 15.17 -0.15
C ARG A 220 10.32 14.93 0.57
N ALA A 221 10.85 15.99 1.16
CA ALA A 221 12.04 15.91 2.02
C ALA A 221 11.77 15.18 3.35
N ARG A 222 10.51 15.10 3.77
CA ARG A 222 10.12 14.53 5.08
C ARG A 222 8.90 13.64 4.93
N GLY A 223 8.91 12.54 5.67
CA GLY A 223 7.77 11.68 5.93
C GLY A 223 7.17 11.00 4.72
N SER A 224 6.48 9.93 5.00
CA SER A 224 5.60 9.26 4.08
C SER A 224 4.65 8.34 4.85
N ALA A 225 3.64 7.82 4.16
CA ALA A 225 2.80 6.76 4.69
C ALA A 225 3.37 5.37 4.41
N ASN A 226 4.41 5.26 3.56
CA ASN A 226 5.18 4.03 3.32
C ASN A 226 6.67 4.21 3.64
N ALA A 227 7.43 3.13 3.65
CA ALA A 227 8.85 3.13 4.02
C ALA A 227 9.74 3.85 2.99
N ALA A 228 9.35 3.89 1.72
CA ALA A 228 10.14 4.50 0.64
C ALA A 228 10.04 6.02 0.54
N GLY A 229 9.07 6.66 1.20
CA GLY A 229 8.85 8.09 1.06
C GLY A 229 8.04 8.49 -0.18
N MET A 230 7.39 7.54 -0.82
CA MET A 230 6.57 7.72 -2.02
C MET A 230 5.08 7.75 -1.68
N SER A 231 4.25 8.23 -2.61
CA SER A 231 2.80 8.18 -2.48
C SER A 231 2.28 6.75 -2.61
N LEU A 232 1.46 6.32 -1.65
CA LEU A 232 0.72 5.08 -1.73
C LEU A 232 -0.30 5.13 -2.87
N LEU A 233 -1.00 6.27 -3.02
CA LEU A 233 -2.02 6.42 -4.06
C LEU A 233 -1.44 6.28 -5.47
N ALA A 234 -0.24 6.82 -5.72
CA ALA A 234 0.36 6.82 -7.05
C ALA A 234 0.81 5.43 -7.51
N GLY A 235 1.23 4.57 -6.56
CA GLY A 235 1.63 3.19 -6.86
C GLY A 235 0.53 2.15 -6.71
N MET A 236 -0.66 2.55 -6.30
CA MET A 236 -1.75 1.63 -6.03
C MET A 236 -2.51 1.24 -7.30
N LEU A 237 -2.68 -0.06 -7.53
CA LEU A 237 -3.62 -0.58 -8.52
C LEU A 237 -5.05 -0.22 -8.12
N ARG A 238 -5.74 0.53 -8.95
CA ARG A 238 -7.16 0.86 -8.77
C ARG A 238 -8.04 -0.07 -9.58
N TYR A 239 -9.16 -0.48 -8.99
CA TYR A 239 -10.08 -1.41 -9.64
C TYR A 239 -10.60 -0.88 -10.99
N ASP A 240 -10.99 0.39 -11.04
CA ASP A 240 -11.55 0.99 -12.26
C ASP A 240 -10.56 1.02 -13.42
N GLU A 241 -9.26 1.17 -13.16
CA GLU A 241 -8.21 1.13 -14.19
C GLU A 241 -8.10 -0.26 -14.79
N VAL A 242 -7.94 -1.28 -13.94
CA VAL A 242 -7.84 -2.67 -14.37
C VAL A 242 -9.11 -3.12 -15.08
N ALA A 243 -10.28 -2.77 -14.57
CA ALA A 243 -11.57 -3.07 -15.19
C ALA A 243 -11.76 -2.34 -16.54
N SER A 244 -11.14 -1.18 -16.73
CA SER A 244 -11.13 -0.46 -18.02
C SER A 244 -10.19 -1.08 -19.06
N GLY A 245 -9.29 -1.97 -18.63
CA GLY A 245 -8.32 -2.65 -19.47
C GLY A 245 -6.98 -1.94 -19.59
N GLN A 246 -6.68 -0.93 -18.76
CA GLN A 246 -5.42 -0.20 -18.80
C GLN A 246 -4.98 0.24 -17.40
N VAL A 247 -3.72 -0.06 -17.07
CA VAL A 247 -2.99 0.53 -15.96
C VAL A 247 -1.78 1.26 -16.56
N ASN A 248 -1.74 2.58 -16.43
CA ASN A 248 -0.75 3.44 -17.10
C ASN A 248 0.21 4.07 -16.08
N HIS A 249 0.57 3.33 -15.07
CA HIS A 249 1.50 3.79 -14.04
C HIS A 249 2.27 2.62 -13.43
N MET A 250 3.42 2.94 -12.85
CA MET A 250 4.25 2.03 -12.07
C MET A 250 3.52 1.55 -10.82
N ILE A 251 3.63 0.27 -10.51
CA ILE A 251 2.91 -0.35 -9.39
C ILE A 251 3.83 -0.45 -8.18
N GLY A 252 3.39 0.05 -7.03
CA GLY A 252 4.07 -0.08 -5.75
C GLY A 252 4.03 -1.51 -5.23
N ILE A 253 5.15 -1.98 -4.70
CA ILE A 253 5.26 -3.30 -4.08
C ILE A 253 5.96 -3.24 -2.72
N SER A 254 5.72 -4.25 -1.90
CA SER A 254 6.57 -4.57 -0.76
C SER A 254 7.25 -5.94 -0.94
N LEU A 255 8.48 -6.05 -0.40
CA LEU A 255 9.31 -7.25 -0.39
C LEU A 255 9.75 -7.56 1.05
N PRO A 256 10.07 -8.84 1.38
CA PRO A 256 10.41 -9.22 2.76
C PRO A 256 11.73 -8.61 3.24
N ASP A 257 12.72 -8.51 2.36
CA ASP A 257 14.07 -8.04 2.69
C ASP A 257 14.45 -6.81 1.86
N ILE A 258 14.84 -5.74 2.56
CA ILE A 258 15.27 -4.47 1.99
C ILE A 258 16.63 -4.09 2.55
N SER A 259 17.51 -3.58 1.69
CA SER A 259 18.87 -3.18 2.04
C SER A 259 18.91 -1.96 2.97
N GLU A 260 19.83 -1.96 3.95
CA GLU A 260 20.10 -0.83 4.83
C GLU A 260 20.94 0.28 4.18
N LEU A 261 21.47 0.07 2.97
CA LEU A 261 22.35 1.01 2.26
C LEU A 261 21.69 2.33 1.82
N GLY A 262 20.43 2.56 2.25
CA GLY A 262 19.66 3.74 1.88
C GLY A 262 18.88 3.57 0.59
N PRO A 263 17.95 4.51 0.25
CA PRO A 263 17.12 4.41 -0.92
C PRO A 263 17.89 4.68 -2.22
N VAL A 264 17.26 4.29 -3.34
CA VAL A 264 17.59 4.79 -4.68
C VAL A 264 16.41 5.57 -5.23
N TRP A 265 16.67 6.52 -6.11
CA TRP A 265 15.60 7.25 -6.78
C TRP A 265 14.65 6.28 -7.49
N PRO A 266 13.31 6.47 -7.39
CA PRO A 266 12.59 7.64 -6.91
C PRO A 266 12.29 7.66 -5.39
N ALA A 267 12.71 6.66 -4.61
CA ALA A 267 12.51 6.68 -3.16
C ALA A 267 13.42 7.71 -2.47
N SER A 268 12.95 8.25 -1.35
CA SER A 268 13.70 9.20 -0.51
C SER A 268 14.04 8.64 0.87
N ARG A 269 13.54 7.43 1.20
CA ARG A 269 13.66 6.80 2.51
C ARG A 269 13.83 5.31 2.40
N THR A 270 14.21 4.70 3.52
CA THR A 270 14.24 3.25 3.72
C THR A 270 14.06 2.92 5.19
N ASP A 271 13.44 1.80 5.48
CA ASP A 271 13.44 1.08 6.74
C ASP A 271 14.23 -0.24 6.65
N GLY A 272 14.93 -0.46 5.53
CA GLY A 272 15.71 -1.66 5.23
C GLY A 272 16.73 -2.00 6.32
N ARG A 273 16.96 -3.28 6.51
CA ARG A 273 17.84 -3.83 7.57
C ARG A 273 18.83 -4.86 7.05
N SER A 274 18.72 -5.27 5.78
CA SER A 274 19.67 -6.22 5.21
C SER A 274 21.02 -5.57 4.95
N ALA A 275 22.07 -6.16 5.49
CA ALA A 275 23.45 -5.75 5.26
C ALA A 275 24.04 -6.32 3.95
N ASP A 276 23.33 -7.21 3.28
CA ASP A 276 23.72 -7.74 1.97
C ASP A 276 23.61 -6.64 0.90
N PRO A 277 24.72 -6.26 0.23
CA PRO A 277 24.71 -5.18 -0.76
C PRO A 277 23.87 -5.47 -2.01
N HIS A 278 23.53 -6.72 -2.26
CA HIS A 278 22.70 -7.13 -3.39
C HIS A 278 21.21 -7.07 -3.07
N THR A 279 20.80 -7.04 -1.80
CA THR A 279 19.39 -6.91 -1.44
C THR A 279 18.77 -5.66 -2.07
N PRO A 280 17.53 -5.72 -2.61
CA PRO A 280 16.86 -4.57 -3.21
C PRO A 280 16.81 -3.37 -2.24
N ARG A 281 16.98 -2.18 -2.79
CA ARG A 281 16.82 -0.92 -2.04
C ARG A 281 15.43 -0.36 -2.28
N MET A 282 14.89 0.42 -1.34
CA MET A 282 13.69 1.21 -1.60
C MET A 282 13.90 2.06 -2.86
N GLY A 283 12.92 2.08 -3.75
CA GLY A 283 12.99 2.75 -5.04
C GLY A 283 13.56 1.89 -6.18
N THR A 284 14.01 0.65 -5.92
CA THR A 284 14.40 -0.27 -7.00
C THR A 284 13.22 -0.48 -7.93
N ILE A 285 13.45 -0.30 -9.25
CA ILE A 285 12.45 -0.51 -10.30
C ILE A 285 12.68 -1.86 -10.96
N LEU A 286 11.62 -2.65 -11.01
CA LEU A 286 11.59 -3.98 -11.61
C LEU A 286 10.69 -3.95 -12.85
N ARG A 287 11.14 -4.53 -13.94
CA ARG A 287 10.35 -4.74 -15.17
C ARG A 287 10.08 -6.22 -15.36
N LEU A 288 8.84 -6.59 -15.60
CA LEU A 288 8.49 -7.96 -16.01
C LEU A 288 9.08 -8.20 -17.42
N LYS A 289 9.85 -9.27 -17.56
CA LYS A 289 10.52 -9.59 -18.82
C LYS A 289 9.51 -9.75 -19.96
N PRO A 290 9.74 -9.19 -21.16
CA PRO A 290 8.81 -9.30 -22.29
C PRO A 290 8.67 -10.73 -22.82
N THR A 291 9.54 -11.65 -22.41
CA THR A 291 9.49 -13.07 -22.76
C THR A 291 8.52 -13.90 -21.94
N VAL A 292 7.95 -13.32 -20.86
CA VAL A 292 6.95 -14.00 -20.01
C VAL A 292 5.65 -14.15 -20.79
N ASP A 293 5.16 -15.38 -20.88
CA ASP A 293 3.89 -15.67 -21.56
C ASP A 293 2.69 -15.29 -20.69
N LEU A 294 1.95 -14.27 -21.11
CA LEU A 294 0.75 -13.78 -20.43
C LEU A 294 -0.55 -14.43 -20.93
N SER A 295 -0.47 -15.33 -21.92
CA SER A 295 -1.66 -15.90 -22.60
C SER A 295 -2.56 -16.71 -21.68
N GLY A 296 -1.98 -17.30 -20.62
CA GLY A 296 -2.70 -18.08 -19.61
C GLY A 296 -3.37 -17.26 -18.50
N LEU A 297 -3.14 -15.94 -18.44
CA LEU A 297 -3.72 -15.07 -17.42
C LEU A 297 -5.15 -14.68 -17.75
N GLY A 298 -5.97 -14.51 -16.71
CA GLY A 298 -7.30 -13.92 -16.81
C GLY A 298 -7.24 -12.43 -17.20
N GLN A 299 -8.38 -11.79 -17.34
CA GLN A 299 -8.44 -10.42 -17.86
C GLN A 299 -7.74 -9.41 -16.95
N HIS A 300 -8.03 -9.41 -15.65
CA HIS A 300 -7.43 -8.47 -14.70
C HIS A 300 -5.94 -8.73 -14.52
N SER A 301 -5.55 -9.98 -14.32
CA SER A 301 -4.14 -10.38 -14.20
C SER A 301 -3.30 -10.01 -15.40
N ARG A 302 -3.86 -10.16 -16.62
CA ARG A 302 -3.18 -9.78 -17.85
C ARG A 302 -2.95 -8.28 -17.95
N VAL A 303 -3.97 -7.46 -17.69
CA VAL A 303 -3.85 -5.99 -17.69
C VAL A 303 -2.77 -5.52 -16.71
N ILE A 304 -2.74 -6.13 -15.52
CA ILE A 304 -1.72 -5.82 -14.50
C ILE A 304 -0.33 -6.27 -14.97
N ALA A 305 -0.20 -7.46 -15.54
CA ALA A 305 1.09 -7.96 -16.02
C ALA A 305 1.62 -7.17 -17.24
N GLU A 306 0.74 -6.73 -18.15
CA GLU A 306 1.11 -5.82 -19.26
C GLU A 306 1.63 -4.47 -18.72
N ALA A 307 1.01 -3.93 -17.67
CA ALA A 307 1.52 -2.74 -16.99
C ALA A 307 2.90 -2.98 -16.34
N MET A 308 3.15 -4.17 -15.78
CA MET A 308 4.47 -4.53 -15.25
C MET A 308 5.55 -4.61 -16.32
N GLN A 309 5.19 -4.97 -17.56
CA GLN A 309 6.13 -4.93 -18.70
C GLN A 309 6.40 -3.52 -19.18
N THR A 310 5.39 -2.63 -19.13
CA THR A 310 5.46 -1.27 -19.69
C THR A 310 5.91 -0.24 -18.67
N HIS A 311 5.32 -0.25 -17.48
CA HIS A 311 5.57 0.74 -16.42
C HIS A 311 6.37 0.16 -15.24
N GLY A 312 6.31 -1.16 -15.04
CA GLY A 312 7.08 -1.87 -14.01
C GLY A 312 6.50 -1.80 -12.61
N LEU A 313 7.31 -2.30 -11.69
CA LEU A 313 7.08 -2.29 -10.24
C LEU A 313 8.12 -1.40 -9.58
N VAL A 314 7.76 -0.74 -8.49
CA VAL A 314 8.71 -0.01 -7.64
C VAL A 314 8.65 -0.50 -6.20
N VAL A 315 9.81 -0.79 -5.62
CA VAL A 315 9.92 -1.21 -4.22
C VAL A 315 9.61 -0.03 -3.31
N GLY A 316 8.46 -0.09 -2.65
CA GLY A 316 7.90 0.99 -1.83
C GLY A 316 7.86 0.70 -0.33
N ASP A 317 7.94 -0.58 0.06
CA ASP A 317 7.81 -0.95 1.46
C ASP A 317 8.49 -2.29 1.78
N THR A 318 8.68 -2.57 3.08
CA THR A 318 9.00 -3.88 3.59
C THR A 318 7.70 -4.65 3.85
N GLY A 319 7.65 -5.94 3.52
CA GLY A 319 6.41 -6.69 3.54
C GLY A 319 6.55 -8.19 3.81
N PRO A 320 5.56 -8.98 3.45
CA PRO A 320 5.52 -10.42 3.67
C PRO A 320 6.44 -11.21 2.71
N ASP A 321 6.56 -12.53 2.94
CA ASP A 321 7.39 -13.47 2.17
C ASP A 321 6.84 -13.74 0.74
N TRP A 322 6.41 -12.71 0.03
CA TRP A 322 5.98 -12.71 -1.38
C TRP A 322 6.09 -11.31 -1.97
N ILE A 323 5.96 -11.16 -3.28
CA ILE A 323 5.85 -9.85 -3.94
C ILE A 323 4.42 -9.34 -3.70
N ASN A 324 4.27 -8.41 -2.77
CA ASN A 324 2.97 -7.90 -2.37
C ASN A 324 2.63 -6.62 -3.15
N LEU A 325 1.58 -6.68 -3.98
CA LEU A 325 1.13 -5.54 -4.77
C LEU A 325 0.32 -4.56 -3.92
N ALA A 326 0.56 -3.27 -4.08
CA ALA A 326 -0.32 -2.25 -3.55
C ALA A 326 -1.63 -2.23 -4.36
N VAL A 327 -2.75 -2.56 -3.73
CA VAL A 327 -4.07 -2.64 -4.39
C VAL A 327 -5.13 -1.85 -3.63
N GLU A 328 -6.10 -1.32 -4.34
CA GLU A 328 -7.27 -0.67 -3.76
C GLU A 328 -8.15 -1.69 -3.01
N ASN A 329 -8.69 -1.29 -1.86
CA ASN A 329 -9.76 -2.03 -1.21
C ASN A 329 -11.08 -1.84 -1.97
N HIS A 330 -11.38 -2.78 -2.87
CA HIS A 330 -12.56 -2.73 -3.72
C HIS A 330 -13.21 -4.11 -3.85
N SER A 331 -14.56 -4.16 -3.81
CA SER A 331 -15.32 -5.42 -3.87
C SER A 331 -15.43 -6.02 -5.28
N GLY A 332 -15.06 -5.27 -6.30
CA GLY A 332 -15.14 -5.70 -7.70
C GLY A 332 -13.99 -6.59 -8.17
N TRP A 333 -12.95 -6.78 -7.35
CA TRP A 333 -11.84 -7.65 -7.73
C TRP A 333 -12.28 -9.09 -7.98
N ASP A 334 -11.85 -9.67 -9.09
CA ASP A 334 -11.97 -11.11 -9.37
C ASP A 334 -10.79 -11.86 -8.73
N ASP A 335 -11.01 -12.35 -7.53
CA ASP A 335 -9.98 -13.02 -6.74
C ASP A 335 -9.46 -14.29 -7.43
N LEU A 336 -10.29 -14.99 -8.19
CA LEU A 336 -9.87 -16.19 -8.94
C LEU A 336 -8.94 -15.82 -10.09
N ASP A 337 -9.28 -14.77 -10.86
CA ASP A 337 -8.41 -14.22 -11.89
C ASP A 337 -7.07 -13.80 -11.29
N LEU A 338 -7.10 -12.94 -10.26
CA LEU A 338 -5.88 -12.40 -9.64
C LEU A 338 -4.98 -13.48 -9.04
N SER A 339 -5.53 -14.61 -8.61
CA SER A 339 -4.74 -15.75 -8.12
C SER A 339 -3.83 -16.35 -9.20
N GLY A 340 -4.16 -16.15 -10.48
CA GLY A 340 -3.34 -16.58 -11.63
C GLY A 340 -1.96 -15.94 -11.67
N MET A 341 -1.80 -14.72 -11.11
CA MET A 341 -0.50 -14.04 -11.04
C MET A 341 0.52 -14.75 -10.14
N SER A 342 0.08 -15.66 -9.26
CA SER A 342 1.01 -16.46 -8.44
C SER A 342 1.93 -17.38 -9.25
N GLY A 343 1.67 -17.54 -10.54
CA GLY A 343 2.56 -18.23 -11.49
C GLY A 343 3.76 -17.37 -11.93
N ILE A 344 3.76 -16.06 -11.65
CA ILE A 344 4.85 -15.14 -11.95
C ILE A 344 5.69 -14.97 -10.69
N SER A 345 6.99 -15.24 -10.81
CA SER A 345 7.97 -15.13 -9.73
C SER A 345 8.91 -13.94 -9.94
N LEU A 346 9.69 -13.62 -8.92
CA LEU A 346 10.69 -12.55 -9.03
C LEU A 346 11.77 -12.87 -10.08
N ALA A 347 12.03 -14.16 -10.37
CA ALA A 347 12.92 -14.59 -11.46
C ALA A 347 12.44 -14.14 -12.84
N ASP A 348 11.15 -13.84 -13.00
CA ASP A 348 10.56 -13.35 -14.25
C ASP A 348 10.77 -11.84 -14.44
N PHE A 349 11.36 -11.17 -13.47
CA PHE A 349 11.67 -9.74 -13.52
C PHE A 349 13.15 -9.48 -13.75
N GLU A 350 13.42 -8.24 -14.12
CA GLU A 350 14.77 -7.66 -14.23
C GLU A 350 14.79 -6.28 -13.57
N VAL A 351 15.92 -5.92 -12.98
CA VAL A 351 16.13 -4.59 -12.39
C VAL A 351 16.59 -3.63 -13.50
N VAL A 352 15.84 -2.56 -13.71
CA VAL A 352 16.19 -1.55 -14.73
C VAL A 352 16.87 -0.32 -14.11
N ASP A 353 17.63 0.40 -14.94
CA ASP A 353 18.35 1.61 -14.53
C ASP A 353 17.62 2.87 -15.00
N PRO A 354 16.95 3.62 -14.09
CA PRO A 354 16.24 4.84 -14.42
C PRO A 354 17.14 6.11 -14.48
N GLU A 355 18.43 6.01 -14.25
CA GLU A 355 19.32 7.17 -14.06
C GLU A 355 19.28 8.13 -15.26
N ALA A 356 19.17 7.60 -16.49
CA ALA A 356 19.16 8.42 -17.71
C ALA A 356 17.89 9.28 -17.85
N MET A 357 16.77 8.86 -17.25
CA MET A 357 15.52 9.61 -17.29
C MET A 357 15.39 10.63 -16.16
N LYS A 358 16.11 10.49 -15.08
CA LYS A 358 16.04 11.34 -13.90
C LYS A 358 16.47 12.77 -14.20
N VAL A 359 15.63 13.75 -13.79
CA VAL A 359 15.98 15.17 -13.86
C VAL A 359 16.77 15.61 -12.62
N SER A 360 16.35 15.19 -11.44
CA SER A 360 17.07 15.44 -10.18
C SER A 360 16.69 14.45 -9.09
N ASP A 361 17.53 14.34 -8.04
CA ASP A 361 17.25 13.49 -6.87
C ASP A 361 16.10 14.02 -5.98
N HIS A 362 15.62 15.22 -6.24
CA HIS A 362 14.55 15.87 -5.47
C HIS A 362 13.24 16.02 -6.23
N SER A 363 13.15 15.40 -7.39
CA SER A 363 11.96 15.45 -8.24
C SER A 363 11.65 14.06 -8.82
N TYR A 364 10.35 13.76 -8.92
CA TYR A 364 9.85 12.63 -9.70
C TYR A 364 9.85 12.92 -11.22
N GLU A 365 10.21 14.14 -11.61
CA GLU A 365 10.22 14.58 -13.01
C GLU A 365 11.23 13.79 -13.83
N ILE A 366 10.78 13.35 -15.03
CA ILE A 366 11.59 12.68 -16.02
C ILE A 366 11.78 13.55 -17.25
N ARG A 367 12.86 13.25 -18.03
CA ARG A 367 13.23 13.94 -19.27
C ARG A 367 12.38 13.49 -20.44
#